data_84174c1f412918286b9ad4220024c5f6
#
_entry.id   84174c1f412918286b9ad4220024c5f6
#
_cell.length_a   1.000
_cell.length_b   1.000
_cell.length_c   1.000
_cell.angle_alpha   90.00
_cell.angle_beta   90.00
_cell.angle_gamma   90.00
#
_symmetry.space_group_name_H-M   'P 1'
#
loop_
_entity.id
_entity.type
_entity.pdbx_description
1 polymer ?
#
loop_
_entity_poly.entity_id
_entity_poly.type
_entity_poly.pdbx_seq_one_letter_code
_entity_poly.pdbx_strand_id
1 'polypeptide(L)'
;MMNLRFSIDQLTKLSRICKGDIIKMTTIAKSGHPGGSMSSLDLYLAVYAYANINPENLKNENRDRVVISHGHTAPGIYSVLGHFGFFNIDDAIAYFRKAGSIFEGHIEPDVPGVEWATGNLGQGLSAGAGFALAGKQKGMNYNVYVCMGDGEQQKGQISEARRFAKKYDLSNITALVDYNQLQISGTIHDVMPQNIIANYESDGWDVIEICGHDFNEIFDALDIANASDNPTVIIAHTVMGHGVSFMENDEGFHGKALTYDECGKALDELGLQNDLDKYIKMREQFVPLEPEVFHPNYPHIKKGESIFYSKNKPVACRNAYGKALADLVQINKDVQFAVFDCDLACSVKTSQFAKENPAKFYQGGIQEHNTAVVAGVMSKENIVTFFSDFGVFGVDETYNQQRLNDINKTNLKLVTTHVGLNVGEDGKTHQCIDYISLMSNLYGFRIIIPADGNQTDKIIRFISSMSGNFYVPIGRSGTAIIKDEQGNEFYGKNYVFRYGSADHLREGKDAALIATGVMVEKALEVHELLKKQGIFIDVWNISSISQIQENDLRKIAANKNVFTCEDHNVNTGMGSIVAAKMNEFGLPARVHAFGVTHYGISGNSEEVYSYFRLDPESVAEKIAKIIR
;
A
#
# COMPACT_ATOMS: atom_id res chain seq x y z
N MET A 1 -18.13 33.86 -10.64
CA MET A 1 -16.68 34.16 -10.64
C MET A 1 -16.12 33.69 -9.32
N MET A 2 -15.35 32.63 -9.33
CA MET A 2 -14.60 32.22 -8.12
C MET A 2 -13.59 33.32 -7.75
N ASN A 3 -13.40 33.54 -6.45
CA ASN A 3 -12.30 34.36 -5.96
C ASN A 3 -11.01 33.56 -6.11
N LEU A 4 -10.40 33.61 -7.29
CA LEU A 4 -9.07 33.02 -7.49
C LEU A 4 -8.08 33.65 -6.51
N ARG A 5 -7.23 32.85 -5.89
CA ARG A 5 -6.20 33.30 -4.95
C ARG A 5 -5.14 34.19 -5.61
N PHE A 6 -4.94 34.01 -6.92
CA PHE A 6 -4.01 34.78 -7.76
C PHE A 6 -4.69 35.18 -9.06
N SER A 7 -4.38 36.37 -9.57
CA SER A 7 -4.79 36.77 -10.93
C SER A 7 -3.97 36.02 -11.98
N ILE A 8 -4.48 35.93 -13.22
CA ILE A 8 -3.75 35.33 -14.35
C ILE A 8 -2.41 35.99 -14.56
N ASP A 9 -2.33 37.33 -14.49
CA ASP A 9 -1.05 38.07 -14.59
C ASP A 9 -0.06 37.67 -13.50
N GLN A 10 -0.53 37.41 -12.29
CA GLN A 10 0.33 36.93 -11.20
C GLN A 10 0.81 35.50 -11.48
N LEU A 11 -0.08 34.61 -11.93
CA LEU A 11 0.27 33.22 -12.28
C LEU A 11 1.26 33.16 -13.44
N THR A 12 1.09 33.99 -14.48
CA THR A 12 2.02 34.07 -15.62
C THR A 12 3.44 34.52 -15.17
N LYS A 13 3.51 35.50 -14.26
CA LYS A 13 4.80 35.89 -13.67
C LYS A 13 5.41 34.80 -12.81
N LEU A 14 4.57 34.12 -12.04
CA LEU A 14 4.97 33.03 -11.14
C LEU A 14 5.46 31.81 -11.93
N SER A 15 4.79 31.44 -13.03
CA SER A 15 5.22 30.40 -13.96
C SER A 15 6.68 30.57 -14.38
N ARG A 16 7.04 31.79 -14.78
CA ARG A 16 8.42 32.10 -15.17
C ARG A 16 9.43 31.93 -14.02
N ILE A 17 9.07 32.37 -12.80
CA ILE A 17 9.90 32.22 -11.59
C ILE A 17 10.07 30.74 -11.24
N CYS A 18 8.98 29.98 -11.21
CA CYS A 18 8.98 28.55 -10.90
C CYS A 18 9.82 27.73 -11.90
N LYS A 19 9.82 28.09 -13.20
CA LYS A 19 10.71 27.48 -14.19
C LYS A 19 12.20 27.68 -13.81
N GLY A 20 12.55 28.87 -13.36
CA GLY A 20 13.89 29.14 -12.83
C GLY A 20 14.23 28.29 -11.60
N ASP A 21 13.29 28.12 -10.68
CA ASP A 21 13.49 27.28 -9.48
C ASP A 21 13.70 25.81 -9.84
N ILE A 22 12.89 25.26 -10.76
CA ILE A 22 13.04 23.89 -11.30
C ILE A 22 14.46 23.68 -11.84
N ILE A 23 14.92 24.61 -12.65
CA ILE A 23 16.25 24.58 -13.25
C ILE A 23 17.33 24.61 -12.15
N LYS A 24 17.22 25.54 -11.18
CA LYS A 24 18.18 25.67 -10.07
C LYS A 24 18.21 24.40 -9.22
N MET A 25 17.03 23.85 -8.81
CA MET A 25 16.93 22.60 -8.03
C MET A 25 17.66 21.45 -8.69
N THR A 26 17.35 21.21 -9.96
CA THR A 26 17.91 20.07 -10.71
C THR A 26 19.38 20.24 -11.01
N THR A 27 19.84 21.46 -11.31
CA THR A 27 21.26 21.79 -11.55
C THR A 27 22.10 21.58 -10.29
N ILE A 28 21.66 22.08 -9.13
CA ILE A 28 22.38 21.95 -7.85
C ILE A 28 22.42 20.48 -7.41
N ALA A 29 21.31 19.76 -7.57
CA ALA A 29 21.26 18.33 -7.27
C ALA A 29 21.98 17.46 -8.30
N LYS A 30 22.35 18.02 -9.48
CA LYS A 30 22.91 17.30 -10.64
C LYS A 30 22.05 16.12 -11.09
N SER A 31 20.74 16.22 -10.86
CA SER A 31 19.80 15.12 -11.04
C SER A 31 18.37 15.67 -10.93
N GLY A 32 17.44 15.11 -11.69
CA GLY A 32 16.02 15.47 -11.67
C GLY A 32 15.40 15.48 -13.06
N HIS A 33 14.13 15.87 -13.13
CA HIS A 33 13.34 15.85 -14.37
C HIS A 33 12.84 17.26 -14.71
N PRO A 34 13.71 18.15 -15.23
CA PRO A 34 13.31 19.54 -15.47
C PRO A 34 12.26 19.66 -16.60
N GLY A 35 12.42 18.90 -17.70
CA GLY A 35 11.53 19.02 -18.86
C GLY A 35 10.06 18.77 -18.56
N GLY A 36 9.74 17.63 -17.94
CA GLY A 36 8.37 17.30 -17.52
C GLY A 36 7.85 18.21 -16.40
N SER A 37 8.72 18.65 -15.48
CA SER A 37 8.34 19.61 -14.44
C SER A 37 7.92 20.97 -15.02
N MET A 38 8.59 21.43 -16.09
CA MET A 38 8.25 22.70 -16.79
C MET A 38 7.00 22.54 -17.66
N SER A 39 6.79 21.39 -18.25
CA SER A 39 5.61 21.04 -19.04
C SER A 39 4.32 21.13 -18.20
N SER A 40 4.31 20.47 -17.04
CA SER A 40 3.15 20.38 -16.15
C SER A 40 2.94 21.61 -15.27
N LEU A 41 3.89 22.54 -15.22
CA LEU A 41 3.94 23.62 -14.24
C LEU A 41 2.71 24.51 -14.24
N ASP A 42 2.22 24.90 -15.42
CA ASP A 42 1.09 25.81 -15.52
C ASP A 42 -0.21 25.14 -15.05
N LEU A 43 -0.34 23.80 -15.24
CA LEU A 43 -1.42 23.01 -14.68
C LEU A 43 -1.35 23.00 -13.15
N TYR A 44 -0.15 22.83 -12.57
CA TYR A 44 0.02 22.85 -11.11
C TYR A 44 -0.34 24.19 -10.51
N LEU A 45 0.16 25.27 -11.10
CA LEU A 45 -0.17 26.64 -10.67
C LEU A 45 -1.68 26.88 -10.72
N ALA A 46 -2.34 26.47 -11.81
CA ALA A 46 -3.78 26.65 -11.95
C ALA A 46 -4.56 25.82 -10.93
N VAL A 47 -4.24 24.52 -10.78
CA VAL A 47 -4.93 23.62 -9.84
C VAL A 47 -4.79 24.10 -8.39
N TYR A 48 -3.59 24.47 -7.92
CA TYR A 48 -3.41 24.95 -6.55
C TYR A 48 -3.96 26.38 -6.33
N ALA A 49 -4.09 27.19 -7.38
CA ALA A 49 -4.77 28.48 -7.28
C ALA A 49 -6.29 28.34 -7.24
N TYR A 50 -6.84 27.29 -7.84
CA TYR A 50 -8.27 27.02 -7.98
C TYR A 50 -8.83 26.19 -6.81
N ALA A 51 -8.12 25.13 -6.43
CA ALA A 51 -8.54 24.19 -5.41
C ALA A 51 -8.60 24.83 -4.00
N ASN A 52 -9.57 24.39 -3.20
CA ASN A 52 -9.70 24.80 -1.79
C ASN A 52 -8.65 24.09 -0.93
N ILE A 53 -7.38 24.37 -1.21
CA ILE A 53 -6.23 23.90 -0.43
C ILE A 53 -5.23 25.03 -0.21
N ASN A 54 -4.80 25.22 1.04
CA ASN A 54 -3.80 26.24 1.41
C ASN A 54 -3.12 25.83 2.74
N PRO A 55 -2.02 26.49 3.13
CA PRO A 55 -1.29 26.15 4.36
C PRO A 55 -2.14 26.15 5.63
N GLU A 56 -3.18 27.00 5.68
CA GLU A 56 -4.00 27.21 6.87
C GLU A 56 -5.08 26.13 7.02
N ASN A 57 -5.50 25.48 5.90
CA ASN A 57 -6.58 24.51 5.91
C ASN A 57 -6.15 23.04 5.76
N LEU A 58 -4.85 22.72 5.81
CA LEU A 58 -4.34 21.35 5.61
C LEU A 58 -4.99 20.30 6.53
N LYS A 59 -5.43 20.71 7.72
CA LYS A 59 -6.12 19.84 8.68
C LYS A 59 -7.64 19.79 8.49
N ASN A 60 -8.19 20.57 7.56
CA ASN A 60 -9.62 20.55 7.28
C ASN A 60 -9.97 19.33 6.41
N GLU A 61 -10.80 18.45 6.94
CA GLU A 61 -11.20 17.23 6.23
C GLU A 61 -12.02 17.52 4.96
N ASN A 62 -12.72 18.67 4.88
CA ASN A 62 -13.52 19.07 3.72
C ASN A 62 -12.76 19.97 2.71
N ARG A 63 -11.43 20.02 2.79
CA ARG A 63 -10.62 20.66 1.74
C ARG A 63 -10.49 19.77 0.51
N ASP A 64 -10.23 20.36 -0.63
CA ASP A 64 -9.93 19.60 -1.84
C ASP A 64 -8.66 18.74 -1.69
N ARG A 65 -8.52 17.76 -2.57
CA ARG A 65 -7.34 16.87 -2.64
C ARG A 65 -6.66 17.06 -3.99
N VAL A 66 -5.34 17.18 -3.98
CA VAL A 66 -4.52 17.25 -5.19
C VAL A 66 -3.52 16.11 -5.19
N VAL A 67 -3.65 15.21 -6.16
CA VAL A 67 -2.77 14.05 -6.35
C VAL A 67 -1.91 14.28 -7.58
N ILE A 68 -0.59 14.16 -7.42
CA ILE A 68 0.35 14.24 -8.54
C ILE A 68 0.81 12.82 -8.87
N SER A 69 0.29 12.24 -9.95
CA SER A 69 0.56 10.86 -10.33
C SER A 69 1.98 10.65 -10.87
N HIS A 70 2.46 11.56 -11.70
CA HIS A 70 3.82 11.56 -12.24
C HIS A 70 4.82 12.24 -11.30
N GLY A 71 5.05 11.62 -10.14
CA GLY A 71 5.81 12.17 -9.02
C GLY A 71 7.25 12.59 -9.32
N HIS A 72 7.82 12.18 -10.46
CA HIS A 72 9.14 12.62 -10.92
C HIS A 72 9.20 14.12 -11.26
N THR A 73 8.04 14.76 -11.48
CA THR A 73 7.93 16.22 -11.68
C THR A 73 7.95 17.00 -10.35
N ALA A 74 8.46 16.38 -9.30
CA ALA A 74 8.60 16.95 -7.95
C ALA A 74 9.19 18.38 -7.91
N PRO A 75 10.22 18.77 -8.72
CA PRO A 75 10.71 20.14 -8.74
C PRO A 75 9.63 21.18 -9.06
N GLY A 76 8.73 20.88 -10.00
CA GLY A 76 7.59 21.73 -10.34
C GLY A 76 6.64 21.93 -9.17
N ILE A 77 6.26 20.84 -8.52
CA ILE A 77 5.37 20.85 -7.34
C ILE A 77 6.02 21.60 -6.18
N TYR A 78 7.28 21.33 -5.88
CA TYR A 78 7.96 22.02 -4.78
C TYR A 78 8.06 23.53 -5.02
N SER A 79 8.28 23.95 -6.26
CA SER A 79 8.28 25.37 -6.58
C SER A 79 6.90 26.00 -6.37
N VAL A 80 5.83 25.37 -6.87
CA VAL A 80 4.46 25.87 -6.70
C VAL A 80 4.08 25.94 -5.21
N LEU A 81 4.25 24.86 -4.44
CA LEU A 81 3.91 24.82 -3.03
C LEU A 81 4.70 25.83 -2.20
N GLY A 82 6.01 26.00 -2.49
CA GLY A 82 6.84 26.98 -1.82
C GLY A 82 6.33 28.41 -2.04
N HIS A 83 6.04 28.79 -3.30
CA HIS A 83 5.48 30.12 -3.62
C HIS A 83 4.05 30.32 -3.12
N PHE A 84 3.31 29.25 -2.90
CA PHE A 84 1.96 29.31 -2.29
C PHE A 84 2.01 29.33 -0.75
N GLY A 85 3.22 29.29 -0.17
CA GLY A 85 3.46 29.49 1.26
C GLY A 85 3.34 28.24 2.13
N PHE A 86 3.38 27.05 1.54
CA PHE A 86 3.35 25.80 2.31
C PHE A 86 4.66 25.55 3.07
N PHE A 87 5.77 26.05 2.57
CA PHE A 87 7.10 26.04 3.18
C PHE A 87 7.99 27.14 2.56
N ASN A 88 9.19 27.31 3.08
CA ASN A 88 10.16 28.24 2.51
C ASN A 88 10.72 27.68 1.19
N ILE A 89 10.48 28.37 0.07
CA ILE A 89 10.95 27.94 -1.26
C ILE A 89 12.48 27.80 -1.36
N ASP A 90 13.24 28.63 -0.64
CA ASP A 90 14.71 28.56 -0.63
C ASP A 90 15.19 27.19 -0.13
N ASP A 91 14.47 26.57 0.81
CA ASP A 91 14.81 25.24 1.34
C ASP A 91 14.61 24.16 0.28
N ALA A 92 13.51 24.22 -0.50
CA ALA A 92 13.27 23.29 -1.59
C ALA A 92 14.35 23.41 -2.67
N ILE A 93 14.73 24.64 -3.06
CA ILE A 93 15.77 24.86 -4.07
C ILE A 93 17.13 24.31 -3.58
N ALA A 94 17.51 24.62 -2.35
CA ALA A 94 18.79 24.21 -1.80
C ALA A 94 18.88 22.71 -1.52
N TYR A 95 17.79 22.12 -1.01
CA TYR A 95 17.82 20.78 -0.41
C TYR A 95 17.14 19.69 -1.25
N PHE A 96 16.68 20.02 -2.46
CA PHE A 96 16.15 19.02 -3.39
C PHE A 96 17.13 17.85 -3.56
N ARG A 97 16.65 16.61 -3.37
CA ARG A 97 17.47 15.38 -3.40
C ARG A 97 18.70 15.42 -2.48
N LYS A 98 18.63 16.11 -1.36
CA LYS A 98 19.66 16.06 -0.32
C LYS A 98 19.27 15.00 0.71
N ALA A 99 20.16 14.07 0.98
CA ALA A 99 19.88 12.98 1.95
C ALA A 99 19.46 13.55 3.31
N GLY A 100 18.30 13.12 3.81
CA GLY A 100 17.68 13.60 5.04
C GLY A 100 16.81 14.85 4.90
N SER A 101 16.62 15.37 3.66
CA SER A 101 15.64 16.42 3.35
C SER A 101 14.28 15.80 3.02
N ILE A 102 13.20 16.53 3.31
CA ILE A 102 11.84 16.16 2.88
C ILE A 102 11.62 16.35 1.38
N PHE A 103 12.49 17.12 0.71
CA PHE A 103 12.39 17.41 -0.73
C PHE A 103 13.03 16.30 -1.56
N GLU A 104 12.38 15.14 -1.55
CA GLU A 104 12.82 13.92 -2.24
C GLU A 104 12.76 14.06 -3.77
N GLY A 105 13.33 13.08 -4.47
CA GLY A 105 13.34 13.05 -5.94
C GLY A 105 11.99 12.77 -6.58
N HIS A 106 11.06 12.23 -5.82
CA HIS A 106 9.63 12.07 -6.10
C HIS A 106 8.85 12.61 -4.90
N ILE A 107 7.61 12.97 -5.12
CA ILE A 107 6.83 13.62 -4.06
C ILE A 107 6.46 12.64 -2.94
N GLU A 108 6.54 13.15 -1.70
CA GLU A 108 6.23 12.41 -0.47
C GLU A 108 5.29 13.23 0.43
N PRO A 109 4.37 12.61 1.20
CA PRO A 109 3.43 13.31 2.08
C PRO A 109 4.08 14.04 3.27
N ASP A 110 5.37 13.84 3.50
CA ASP A 110 6.12 14.62 4.50
C ASP A 110 6.32 16.09 4.04
N VAL A 111 6.09 16.38 2.74
CA VAL A 111 6.04 17.75 2.20
C VAL A 111 4.61 18.30 2.37
N PRO A 112 4.43 19.43 3.09
CA PRO A 112 3.13 20.06 3.27
C PRO A 112 2.45 20.37 1.92
N GLY A 113 1.19 19.93 1.76
CA GLY A 113 0.43 20.11 0.53
C GLY A 113 0.49 18.92 -0.45
N VAL A 114 1.27 17.87 -0.14
CA VAL A 114 1.29 16.60 -0.89
C VAL A 114 0.37 15.58 -0.21
N GLU A 115 -0.56 14.99 -0.95
CA GLU A 115 -1.57 14.05 -0.41
C GLU A 115 -1.07 12.61 -0.39
N TRP A 116 -0.35 12.20 -1.45
CA TRP A 116 0.00 10.80 -1.70
C TRP A 116 1.38 10.71 -2.34
N ALA A 117 2.25 9.88 -1.79
CA ALA A 117 3.54 9.55 -2.41
C ALA A 117 3.30 8.83 -3.74
N THR A 118 4.00 9.26 -4.78
CA THR A 118 3.97 8.64 -6.10
C THR A 118 5.39 8.47 -6.65
N GLY A 119 5.51 7.83 -7.79
CA GLY A 119 6.79 7.48 -8.41
C GLY A 119 6.62 6.22 -9.26
N ASN A 120 5.76 5.33 -8.79
CA ASN A 120 5.29 4.19 -9.57
C ASN A 120 4.15 4.67 -10.46
N LEU A 121 4.48 5.01 -11.72
CA LEU A 121 3.55 5.59 -12.67
C LEU A 121 2.25 4.78 -12.81
N GLY A 122 1.13 5.49 -13.01
CA GLY A 122 -0.20 4.90 -13.22
C GLY A 122 -0.97 4.55 -11.96
N GLN A 123 -0.48 4.92 -10.76
CA GLN A 123 -1.18 4.66 -9.49
C GLN A 123 -1.92 5.89 -8.93
N GLY A 124 -1.59 7.09 -9.40
CA GLY A 124 -2.18 8.33 -8.88
C GLY A 124 -3.67 8.46 -9.16
N LEU A 125 -4.16 7.98 -10.31
CA LEU A 125 -5.60 7.99 -10.60
C LEU A 125 -6.39 7.08 -9.64
N SER A 126 -5.84 5.92 -9.29
CA SER A 126 -6.41 5.04 -8.24
C SER A 126 -6.43 5.74 -6.88
N ALA A 127 -5.36 6.49 -6.54
CA ALA A 127 -5.33 7.26 -5.31
C ALA A 127 -6.40 8.38 -5.32
N GLY A 128 -6.53 9.09 -6.43
CA GLY A 128 -7.60 10.08 -6.64
C GLY A 128 -8.98 9.47 -6.48
N ALA A 129 -9.23 8.30 -7.09
CA ALA A 129 -10.51 7.59 -6.94
C ALA A 129 -10.78 7.20 -5.47
N GLY A 130 -9.73 6.82 -4.72
CA GLY A 130 -9.84 6.55 -3.29
C GLY A 130 -10.26 7.77 -2.47
N PHE A 131 -9.65 8.93 -2.71
CA PHE A 131 -10.05 10.19 -2.05
C PHE A 131 -11.47 10.60 -2.46
N ALA A 132 -11.81 10.52 -3.75
CA ALA A 132 -13.14 10.87 -4.24
C ALA A 132 -14.23 9.98 -3.60
N LEU A 133 -13.98 8.68 -3.51
CA LEU A 133 -14.89 7.72 -2.87
C LEU A 133 -15.02 7.99 -1.36
N ALA A 134 -13.93 8.31 -0.68
CA ALA A 134 -13.95 8.65 0.74
C ALA A 134 -14.81 9.89 1.02
N GLY A 135 -14.69 10.94 0.19
CA GLY A 135 -15.54 12.12 0.25
C GLY A 135 -17.01 11.77 0.06
N LYS A 136 -17.33 11.01 -0.98
CA LYS A 136 -18.69 10.54 -1.26
C LYS A 136 -19.28 9.74 -0.09
N GLN A 137 -18.52 8.78 0.45
CA GLN A 137 -18.98 7.96 1.59
C GLN A 137 -19.22 8.79 2.85
N LYS A 138 -18.39 9.80 3.12
CA LYS A 138 -18.49 10.69 4.28
C LYS A 138 -19.52 11.81 4.08
N GLY A 139 -20.09 11.97 2.89
CA GLY A 139 -21.02 13.07 2.53
C GLY A 139 -20.31 14.43 2.50
N MET A 140 -19.03 14.46 2.15
CA MET A 140 -18.22 15.67 1.99
C MET A 140 -18.28 16.18 0.55
N ASN A 141 -18.18 17.50 0.36
CA ASN A 141 -18.32 18.17 -0.93
C ASN A 141 -16.98 18.69 -1.47
N TYR A 142 -15.89 17.96 -1.24
CA TYR A 142 -14.60 18.33 -1.81
C TYR A 142 -14.38 17.71 -3.19
N ASN A 143 -13.57 18.37 -3.99
CA ASN A 143 -13.10 17.88 -5.28
C ASN A 143 -11.72 17.24 -5.16
N VAL A 144 -11.43 16.36 -6.12
CA VAL A 144 -10.13 15.67 -6.23
C VAL A 144 -9.56 15.95 -7.61
N TYR A 145 -8.38 16.55 -7.65
CA TYR A 145 -7.64 16.83 -8.87
C TYR A 145 -6.45 15.89 -8.98
N VAL A 146 -6.32 15.20 -10.12
CA VAL A 146 -5.23 14.25 -10.35
C VAL A 146 -4.41 14.71 -11.55
N CYS A 147 -3.22 15.25 -11.30
CA CYS A 147 -2.29 15.62 -12.37
C CYS A 147 -1.47 14.39 -12.79
N MET A 148 -1.42 14.13 -14.10
CA MET A 148 -0.87 12.92 -14.70
C MET A 148 -0.05 13.26 -15.94
N GLY A 149 0.89 12.38 -16.30
CA GLY A 149 1.54 12.42 -17.60
C GLY A 149 0.82 11.56 -18.65
N ASP A 150 1.09 11.82 -19.91
CA ASP A 150 0.58 11.04 -21.04
C ASP A 150 1.24 9.66 -21.13
N GLY A 151 2.52 9.54 -20.83
CA GLY A 151 3.24 8.27 -20.84
C GLY A 151 2.69 7.25 -19.87
N GLU A 152 2.26 7.66 -18.67
CA GLU A 152 1.68 6.73 -17.69
C GLU A 152 0.30 6.20 -18.07
N GLN A 153 -0.38 6.80 -19.06
CA GLN A 153 -1.66 6.30 -19.58
C GLN A 153 -1.56 4.89 -20.18
N GLN A 154 -0.35 4.43 -20.48
CA GLN A 154 -0.06 3.05 -20.94
C GLN A 154 -0.23 2.00 -19.84
N LYS A 155 -0.29 2.38 -18.58
CA LYS A 155 -0.42 1.43 -17.46
C LYS A 155 -1.84 0.87 -17.37
N GLY A 156 -1.95 -0.48 -17.29
CA GLY A 156 -3.24 -1.15 -17.15
C GLY A 156 -4.06 -0.66 -15.97
N GLN A 157 -3.43 -0.32 -14.85
CA GLN A 157 -4.08 0.22 -13.66
C GLN A 157 -4.84 1.54 -13.91
N ILE A 158 -4.43 2.35 -14.90
CA ILE A 158 -5.19 3.55 -15.30
C ILE A 158 -6.58 3.17 -15.82
N SER A 159 -6.66 2.11 -16.65
CA SER A 159 -7.96 1.65 -17.16
C SER A 159 -8.83 1.01 -16.07
N GLU A 160 -8.20 0.38 -15.07
CA GLU A 160 -8.92 -0.10 -13.88
C GLU A 160 -9.53 1.08 -13.10
N ALA A 161 -8.74 2.13 -12.86
CA ALA A 161 -9.17 3.32 -12.12
C ALA A 161 -10.26 4.10 -12.86
N ARG A 162 -10.17 4.24 -14.20
CA ARG A 162 -11.22 4.89 -14.99
C ARG A 162 -12.57 4.19 -14.85
N ARG A 163 -12.59 2.85 -15.03
CA ARG A 163 -13.81 2.04 -14.89
C ARG A 163 -14.35 2.07 -13.46
N PHE A 164 -13.47 2.05 -12.47
CA PHE A 164 -13.85 2.14 -11.06
C PHE A 164 -14.51 3.49 -10.74
N ALA A 165 -13.92 4.60 -11.17
CA ALA A 165 -14.47 5.94 -10.95
C ALA A 165 -15.88 6.07 -11.60
N LYS A 166 -16.06 5.56 -12.82
CA LYS A 166 -17.37 5.55 -13.48
C LYS A 166 -18.38 4.65 -12.77
N LYS A 167 -17.97 3.46 -12.35
CA LYS A 167 -18.83 2.51 -11.63
C LYS A 167 -19.42 3.11 -10.35
N TYR A 168 -18.64 3.90 -9.64
CA TYR A 168 -19.05 4.51 -8.37
C TYR A 168 -19.52 5.96 -8.53
N ASP A 169 -19.74 6.43 -9.76
CA ASP A 169 -20.19 7.80 -10.07
C ASP A 169 -19.39 8.85 -9.30
N LEU A 170 -18.08 8.80 -9.44
CA LEU A 170 -17.17 9.73 -8.77
C LEU A 170 -17.05 11.02 -9.61
N SER A 171 -18.12 11.81 -9.68
CA SER A 171 -18.14 13.07 -10.44
C SER A 171 -17.25 14.16 -9.81
N ASN A 172 -16.83 13.96 -8.56
CA ASN A 172 -15.92 14.87 -7.85
C ASN A 172 -14.43 14.61 -8.15
N ILE A 173 -14.08 13.83 -9.19
CA ILE A 173 -12.71 13.63 -9.65
C ILE A 173 -12.48 14.27 -11.00
N THR A 174 -11.43 15.09 -11.11
CA THR A 174 -10.93 15.67 -12.35
C THR A 174 -9.49 15.23 -12.57
N ALA A 175 -9.23 14.51 -13.65
CA ALA A 175 -7.87 14.17 -14.08
C ALA A 175 -7.37 15.24 -15.07
N LEU A 176 -6.11 15.68 -14.92
CA LEU A 176 -5.44 16.59 -15.86
C LEU A 176 -4.24 15.83 -16.44
N VAL A 177 -4.23 15.60 -17.74
CA VAL A 177 -3.15 14.91 -18.44
C VAL A 177 -2.24 15.94 -19.11
N ASP A 178 -1.00 16.03 -18.64
CA ASP A 178 0.10 16.75 -19.32
C ASP A 178 0.41 16.00 -20.62
N TYR A 179 -0.17 16.46 -21.72
CA TYR A 179 -0.09 15.81 -23.03
C TYR A 179 0.99 16.47 -23.88
N ASN A 180 2.24 16.28 -23.47
CA ASN A 180 3.42 16.80 -24.18
C ASN A 180 3.96 15.82 -25.24
N GLN A 181 3.43 14.61 -25.32
CA GLN A 181 3.73 13.56 -26.29
C GLN A 181 5.16 13.00 -26.24
N LEU A 182 5.91 13.28 -25.18
CA LEU A 182 7.29 12.85 -25.03
C LEU A 182 7.51 12.01 -23.76
N GLN A 183 8.33 10.96 -23.93
CA GLN A 183 8.83 10.10 -22.87
C GLN A 183 10.37 10.11 -22.91
N ILE A 184 11.01 9.48 -21.92
CA ILE A 184 12.47 9.39 -21.85
C ILE A 184 13.10 8.67 -23.05
N SER A 185 12.33 7.83 -23.77
CA SER A 185 12.79 7.02 -24.91
C SER A 185 12.30 7.54 -26.27
N GLY A 186 11.67 8.71 -26.32
CA GLY A 186 11.12 9.28 -27.54
C GLY A 186 9.64 9.64 -27.43
N THR A 187 8.95 9.73 -28.56
CA THR A 187 7.52 10.10 -28.58
C THR A 187 6.65 8.99 -27.99
N ILE A 188 5.50 9.33 -27.39
CA ILE A 188 4.54 8.32 -26.92
C ILE A 188 4.05 7.40 -28.05
N HIS A 189 4.00 7.93 -29.28
CA HIS A 189 3.62 7.16 -30.46
C HIS A 189 4.65 6.08 -30.79
N ASP A 190 5.93 6.39 -30.69
CA ASP A 190 7.00 5.44 -31.02
C ASP A 190 7.21 4.41 -29.90
N VAL A 191 7.04 4.83 -28.64
CA VAL A 191 7.22 3.96 -27.47
C VAL A 191 6.06 2.98 -27.33
N MET A 192 4.83 3.49 -27.26
CA MET A 192 3.61 2.68 -27.12
C MET A 192 2.39 3.51 -27.57
N PRO A 193 1.95 3.41 -28.81
CA PRO A 193 0.84 4.19 -29.35
C PRO A 193 -0.49 3.80 -28.67
N GLN A 194 -1.26 4.82 -28.30
CA GLN A 194 -2.60 4.66 -27.76
C GLN A 194 -3.46 5.90 -28.06
N ASN A 195 -4.76 5.72 -28.08
CA ASN A 195 -5.70 6.83 -28.15
C ASN A 195 -6.24 7.15 -26.76
N ILE A 196 -5.58 8.10 -26.06
CA ILE A 196 -5.92 8.47 -24.68
C ILE A 196 -7.36 8.99 -24.61
N ILE A 197 -7.75 9.89 -25.50
CA ILE A 197 -9.09 10.49 -25.55
C ILE A 197 -10.17 9.40 -25.67
N ALA A 198 -10.07 8.56 -26.69
CA ALA A 198 -11.05 7.49 -26.91
C ALA A 198 -11.10 6.48 -25.75
N ASN A 199 -9.99 6.26 -25.05
CA ASN A 199 -9.95 5.39 -23.87
C ASN A 199 -10.81 5.96 -22.72
N TYR A 200 -10.76 7.27 -22.45
CA TYR A 200 -11.58 7.90 -21.43
C TYR A 200 -13.06 7.99 -21.86
N GLU A 201 -13.34 8.40 -23.10
CA GLU A 201 -14.70 8.44 -23.65
C GLU A 201 -15.40 7.07 -23.59
N SER A 202 -14.69 5.99 -23.98
CA SER A 202 -15.23 4.63 -23.95
C SER A 202 -15.55 4.12 -22.54
N ASP A 203 -14.83 4.58 -21.53
CA ASP A 203 -15.09 4.27 -20.11
C ASP A 203 -16.14 5.24 -19.48
N GLY A 204 -16.70 6.18 -20.28
CA GLY A 204 -17.80 7.07 -19.88
C GLY A 204 -17.37 8.30 -19.07
N TRP A 205 -16.14 8.76 -19.23
CA TRP A 205 -15.67 10.04 -18.72
C TRP A 205 -16.00 11.17 -19.68
N ASP A 206 -16.21 12.37 -19.14
CA ASP A 206 -16.21 13.58 -19.95
C ASP A 206 -14.77 13.98 -20.29
N VAL A 207 -14.54 14.39 -21.55
CA VAL A 207 -13.21 14.74 -22.04
C VAL A 207 -13.20 16.18 -22.52
N ILE A 208 -12.23 16.96 -22.06
CA ILE A 208 -12.02 18.36 -22.45
C ILE A 208 -10.58 18.51 -22.95
N GLU A 209 -10.38 19.04 -24.15
CA GLU A 209 -9.06 19.34 -24.70
C GLU A 209 -8.78 20.83 -24.60
N ILE A 210 -7.57 21.21 -24.15
CA ILE A 210 -7.14 22.60 -23.93
C ILE A 210 -5.69 22.84 -24.32
N CYS A 211 -5.32 24.10 -24.51
CA CYS A 211 -3.92 24.55 -24.44
C CYS A 211 -3.49 24.55 -22.96
N GLY A 212 -2.53 23.66 -22.59
CA GLY A 212 -2.08 23.51 -21.21
C GLY A 212 -1.19 24.65 -20.68
N HIS A 213 -0.92 25.66 -21.50
CA HIS A 213 -0.18 26.87 -21.12
C HIS A 213 -1.04 28.14 -21.13
N ASP A 214 -2.37 28.03 -21.40
CA ASP A 214 -3.33 29.15 -21.29
C ASP A 214 -4.14 29.01 -19.99
N PHE A 215 -3.88 29.88 -19.03
CA PHE A 215 -4.59 29.87 -17.74
C PHE A 215 -6.09 30.11 -17.88
N ASN A 216 -6.58 30.83 -18.92
CA ASN A 216 -8.00 31.00 -19.13
C ASN A 216 -8.64 29.65 -19.53
N GLU A 217 -8.05 28.95 -20.51
CA GLU A 217 -8.56 27.64 -20.93
C GLU A 217 -8.52 26.62 -19.79
N ILE A 218 -7.45 26.65 -18.96
CA ILE A 218 -7.34 25.73 -17.81
C ILE A 218 -8.44 26.01 -16.79
N PHE A 219 -8.70 27.28 -16.43
CA PHE A 219 -9.75 27.61 -15.46
C PHE A 219 -11.15 27.34 -16.00
N ASP A 220 -11.43 27.64 -17.27
CA ASP A 220 -12.71 27.34 -17.92
C ASP A 220 -12.96 25.82 -17.93
N ALA A 221 -11.94 25.00 -18.21
CA ALA A 221 -12.04 23.56 -18.18
C ALA A 221 -12.29 23.02 -16.75
N LEU A 222 -11.64 23.60 -15.72
CA LEU A 222 -11.87 23.24 -14.32
C LEU A 222 -13.29 23.59 -13.86
N ASP A 223 -13.83 24.76 -14.30
CA ASP A 223 -15.23 25.15 -14.01
C ASP A 223 -16.21 24.17 -14.67
N ILE A 224 -15.98 23.77 -15.94
CA ILE A 224 -16.78 22.77 -16.65
C ILE A 224 -16.71 21.41 -15.94
N ALA A 225 -15.51 20.95 -15.59
CA ALA A 225 -15.29 19.68 -14.92
C ALA A 225 -16.00 19.61 -13.56
N ASN A 226 -15.92 20.67 -12.76
CA ASN A 226 -16.58 20.73 -11.45
C ASN A 226 -18.11 20.81 -11.53
N ALA A 227 -18.66 21.20 -12.69
CA ALA A 227 -20.10 21.23 -12.94
C ALA A 227 -20.63 19.93 -13.57
N SER A 228 -19.74 19.00 -13.95
CA SER A 228 -20.13 17.74 -14.58
C SER A 228 -20.70 16.74 -13.57
N ASP A 229 -21.66 15.93 -14.03
CA ASP A 229 -22.19 14.75 -13.31
C ASP A 229 -21.33 13.48 -13.54
N ASN A 230 -20.28 13.57 -14.36
CA ASN A 230 -19.37 12.48 -14.67
C ASN A 230 -17.94 12.78 -14.17
N PRO A 231 -17.13 11.75 -13.89
CA PRO A 231 -15.69 11.96 -13.78
C PRO A 231 -15.15 12.59 -15.08
N THR A 232 -14.27 13.57 -14.96
CA THR A 232 -13.81 14.37 -16.11
C THR A 232 -12.32 14.27 -16.27
N VAL A 233 -11.84 14.20 -17.53
CA VAL A 233 -10.43 14.32 -17.88
C VAL A 233 -10.20 15.56 -18.74
N ILE A 234 -9.19 16.33 -18.37
CA ILE A 234 -8.69 17.48 -19.14
C ILE A 234 -7.39 17.03 -19.83
N ILE A 235 -7.39 16.97 -21.15
CA ILE A 235 -6.22 16.69 -21.98
C ILE A 235 -5.57 18.03 -22.30
N ALA A 236 -4.49 18.33 -21.63
CA ALA A 236 -3.78 19.59 -21.73
C ALA A 236 -2.60 19.45 -22.70
N HIS A 237 -2.71 20.04 -23.89
CA HIS A 237 -1.62 20.10 -24.85
C HIS A 237 -0.52 21.04 -24.35
N THR A 238 0.65 20.48 -24.03
CA THR A 238 1.77 21.15 -23.40
C THR A 238 3.05 20.97 -24.20
N VAL A 239 4.10 21.64 -23.78
CA VAL A 239 5.43 21.58 -24.38
C VAL A 239 6.45 21.16 -23.31
N MET A 240 7.14 20.05 -23.52
CA MET A 240 8.22 19.64 -22.61
C MET A 240 9.33 20.69 -22.62
N GLY A 241 9.79 21.10 -21.43
CA GLY A 241 10.84 22.13 -21.31
C GLY A 241 10.38 23.55 -21.63
N HIS A 242 9.06 23.81 -21.62
CA HIS A 242 8.45 25.09 -22.01
C HIS A 242 9.09 26.31 -21.39
N GLY A 243 9.45 27.30 -22.24
CA GLY A 243 10.01 28.60 -21.87
C GLY A 243 11.53 28.67 -21.91
N VAL A 244 12.23 27.58 -22.26
CA VAL A 244 13.68 27.60 -22.52
C VAL A 244 13.95 26.97 -23.89
N SER A 245 14.38 27.76 -24.82
CA SER A 245 14.40 27.47 -26.26
C SER A 245 15.15 26.19 -26.63
N PHE A 246 16.25 25.88 -25.94
CA PHE A 246 17.06 24.68 -26.20
C PHE A 246 16.58 23.43 -25.45
N MET A 247 15.53 23.56 -24.64
CA MET A 247 14.91 22.43 -23.91
C MET A 247 13.56 22.04 -24.50
N GLU A 248 12.89 22.94 -25.21
CA GLU A 248 11.54 22.72 -25.74
C GLU A 248 11.51 21.53 -26.72
N ASN A 249 10.61 20.57 -26.47
CA ASN A 249 10.40 19.38 -27.27
C ASN A 249 11.66 18.50 -27.49
N ASP A 250 12.63 18.55 -26.57
CA ASP A 250 13.81 17.70 -26.57
C ASP A 250 13.69 16.66 -25.45
N GLU A 251 13.45 15.39 -25.82
CA GLU A 251 13.34 14.26 -24.89
C GLU A 251 14.62 14.06 -24.06
N GLY A 252 15.76 14.55 -24.53
CA GLY A 252 17.02 14.52 -23.80
C GLY A 252 16.93 15.24 -22.44
N PHE A 253 16.06 16.25 -22.31
CA PHE A 253 15.83 16.96 -21.06
C PHE A 253 14.71 16.38 -20.20
N HIS A 254 14.13 15.25 -20.59
CA HIS A 254 13.16 14.57 -19.74
C HIS A 254 13.73 14.28 -18.35
N GLY A 255 14.91 13.66 -18.28
CA GLY A 255 15.57 13.27 -17.02
C GLY A 255 17.00 13.79 -16.85
N LYS A 256 17.45 14.72 -17.68
CA LYS A 256 18.79 15.30 -17.65
C LYS A 256 18.78 16.67 -16.96
N ALA A 257 19.53 16.79 -15.88
CA ALA A 257 19.79 18.08 -15.27
C ALA A 257 20.73 18.93 -16.13
N LEU A 258 20.55 20.26 -16.11
CA LEU A 258 21.40 21.17 -16.80
C LEU A 258 22.79 21.27 -16.12
N THR A 259 23.83 21.58 -16.93
CA THR A 259 25.12 22.04 -16.44
C THR A 259 24.99 23.46 -15.87
N TYR A 260 25.97 23.91 -15.10
CA TYR A 260 25.98 25.31 -14.60
C TYR A 260 25.91 26.35 -15.71
N ASP A 261 26.60 26.11 -16.85
CA ASP A 261 26.58 27.00 -18.00
C ASP A 261 25.22 27.00 -18.72
N GLU A 262 24.62 25.81 -18.93
CA GLU A 262 23.25 25.68 -19.47
C GLU A 262 22.24 26.35 -18.55
N CYS A 263 22.37 26.17 -17.23
CA CYS A 263 21.51 26.81 -16.23
C CYS A 263 21.61 28.36 -16.34
N GLY A 264 22.82 28.91 -16.45
CA GLY A 264 22.99 30.34 -16.65
C GLY A 264 22.25 30.85 -17.89
N LYS A 265 22.40 30.18 -19.02
CA LYS A 265 21.70 30.54 -20.28
C LYS A 265 20.19 30.46 -20.15
N ALA A 266 19.67 29.39 -19.50
CA ALA A 266 18.24 29.24 -19.29
C ALA A 266 17.65 30.33 -18.37
N LEU A 267 18.37 30.70 -17.31
CA LEU A 267 17.97 31.82 -16.45
C LEU A 267 17.99 33.16 -17.18
N ASP A 268 18.98 33.40 -18.06
CA ASP A 268 19.03 34.59 -18.89
C ASP A 268 17.84 34.65 -19.86
N GLU A 269 17.47 33.55 -20.54
CA GLU A 269 16.27 33.47 -21.40
C GLU A 269 14.99 33.76 -20.61
N LEU A 270 14.90 33.27 -19.39
CA LEU A 270 13.77 33.52 -18.47
C LEU A 270 13.82 34.95 -17.88
N GLY A 271 14.89 35.74 -18.10
CA GLY A 271 15.08 37.05 -17.51
C GLY A 271 15.17 37.00 -15.97
N LEU A 272 15.82 35.98 -15.43
CA LEU A 272 16.00 35.73 -14.01
C LEU A 272 17.47 35.83 -13.60
N GLN A 273 17.71 36.21 -12.34
CA GLN A 273 19.06 36.28 -11.81
C GLN A 273 19.64 34.89 -11.57
N ASN A 274 20.91 34.70 -11.94
CA ASN A 274 21.67 33.51 -11.55
C ASN A 274 22.25 33.71 -10.14
N ASP A 275 21.56 33.12 -9.16
CA ASP A 275 21.90 33.15 -7.73
C ASP A 275 22.24 31.76 -7.15
N LEU A 276 22.72 30.84 -8.00
CA LEU A 276 23.06 29.45 -7.62
C LEU A 276 24.01 29.37 -6.41
N ASP A 277 24.99 30.29 -6.32
CA ASP A 277 25.96 30.32 -5.22
C ASP A 277 25.30 30.43 -3.83
N LYS A 278 24.17 31.12 -3.74
CA LYS A 278 23.36 31.20 -2.50
C LYS A 278 22.93 29.82 -2.07
N TYR A 279 22.33 29.09 -2.98
CA TYR A 279 21.73 27.76 -2.67
C TYR A 279 22.78 26.67 -2.49
N ILE A 280 23.90 26.74 -3.19
CA ILE A 280 25.06 25.85 -2.99
C ILE A 280 25.58 26.01 -1.55
N LYS A 281 25.76 27.25 -1.06
CA LYS A 281 26.18 27.49 0.33
C LYS A 281 25.16 27.00 1.34
N MET A 282 23.85 27.19 1.09
CA MET A 282 22.79 26.65 1.95
C MET A 282 22.87 25.13 2.00
N ARG A 283 23.03 24.45 0.84
CA ARG A 283 23.10 22.99 0.74
C ARG A 283 24.29 22.39 1.50
N GLU A 284 25.42 23.09 1.56
CA GLU A 284 26.60 22.69 2.33
C GLU A 284 26.36 22.73 3.84
N GLN A 285 25.50 23.65 4.29
CA GLN A 285 25.17 23.86 5.71
C GLN A 285 23.97 23.03 6.17
N PHE A 286 23.42 22.16 5.32
CA PHE A 286 22.23 21.37 5.62
C PHE A 286 22.44 20.44 6.81
N VAL A 287 21.51 20.46 7.74
CA VAL A 287 21.41 19.51 8.86
C VAL A 287 20.16 18.67 8.65
N PRO A 288 20.27 17.33 8.59
CA PRO A 288 19.12 16.46 8.45
C PRO A 288 18.10 16.69 9.57
N LEU A 289 16.82 16.66 9.24
CA LEU A 289 15.74 16.66 10.23
C LEU A 289 15.63 15.26 10.84
N GLU A 290 15.39 15.19 12.15
CA GLU A 290 14.98 13.93 12.77
C GLU A 290 13.59 13.56 12.26
N PRO A 291 13.36 12.29 11.88
CA PRO A 291 12.05 11.86 11.41
C PRO A 291 10.99 12.05 12.49
N GLU A 292 9.92 12.77 12.18
CA GLU A 292 8.77 12.84 13.08
C GLU A 292 8.08 11.48 13.17
N VAL A 293 7.77 11.05 14.39
CA VAL A 293 6.97 9.86 14.62
C VAL A 293 5.51 10.18 14.28
N PHE A 294 5.07 9.71 13.13
CA PHE A 294 3.69 9.91 12.69
C PHE A 294 2.73 9.05 13.51
N HIS A 295 1.78 9.66 14.17
CA HIS A 295 0.66 9.00 14.85
C HIS A 295 -0.62 9.25 14.03
N PRO A 296 -1.04 8.29 13.19
CA PRO A 296 -2.25 8.46 12.39
C PRO A 296 -3.47 8.58 13.29
N ASN A 297 -4.38 9.48 12.93
CA ASN A 297 -5.70 9.50 13.54
C ASN A 297 -6.45 8.22 13.14
N TYR A 298 -7.01 7.51 14.12
CA TYR A 298 -7.71 6.26 13.88
C TYR A 298 -8.97 6.19 14.75
N PRO A 299 -10.11 5.76 14.23
CA PRO A 299 -11.35 5.73 14.97
C PRO A 299 -11.29 4.74 16.14
N HIS A 300 -11.95 5.10 17.25
CA HIS A 300 -12.09 4.20 18.38
C HIS A 300 -13.07 3.07 18.06
N ILE A 301 -12.59 1.82 18.09
CA ILE A 301 -13.35 0.62 17.76
C ILE A 301 -13.67 -0.18 19.02
N LYS A 302 -14.95 -0.43 19.26
CA LYS A 302 -15.41 -1.39 20.25
C LYS A 302 -15.17 -2.80 19.70
N LYS A 303 -14.36 -3.62 20.39
CA LYS A 303 -14.04 -4.99 19.94
C LYS A 303 -15.25 -5.94 20.04
N GLY A 304 -16.16 -5.68 20.98
CA GLY A 304 -17.27 -6.57 21.30
C GLY A 304 -16.82 -7.91 21.91
N GLU A 305 -17.75 -8.83 22.05
CA GLU A 305 -17.48 -10.20 22.48
C GLU A 305 -17.04 -11.05 21.27
N SER A 306 -16.08 -11.95 21.49
CA SER A 306 -15.64 -12.87 20.46
C SER A 306 -16.72 -13.88 20.12
N ILE A 307 -16.90 -14.17 18.83
CA ILE A 307 -17.70 -15.29 18.36
C ILE A 307 -16.93 -16.58 18.66
N PHE A 308 -17.58 -17.47 19.38
CA PHE A 308 -16.97 -18.70 19.85
C PHE A 308 -17.34 -19.91 18.96
N TYR A 309 -16.34 -20.69 18.59
CA TYR A 309 -16.47 -21.92 17.81
C TYR A 309 -16.12 -23.14 18.68
N SER A 310 -17.02 -24.11 18.73
CA SER A 310 -16.84 -25.33 19.53
C SER A 310 -15.85 -26.29 18.87
N LYS A 311 -15.07 -26.99 19.69
CA LYS A 311 -14.11 -28.05 19.32
C LYS A 311 -14.69 -29.26 18.54
N ASN A 312 -15.99 -29.33 18.40
CA ASN A 312 -16.67 -30.50 17.79
C ASN A 312 -16.75 -30.42 16.26
N LYS A 313 -16.32 -29.33 15.65
CA LYS A 313 -16.40 -29.11 14.21
C LYS A 313 -15.20 -28.30 13.70
N PRO A 314 -14.53 -28.73 12.63
CA PRO A 314 -13.56 -27.87 11.95
C PRO A 314 -14.21 -26.57 11.45
N VAL A 315 -13.47 -25.48 11.51
CA VAL A 315 -13.91 -24.16 11.05
C VAL A 315 -12.84 -23.54 10.17
N ALA A 316 -13.20 -23.21 8.93
CA ALA A 316 -12.28 -22.44 8.10
C ALA A 316 -12.06 -21.04 8.70
N CYS A 317 -10.81 -20.63 8.88
CA CYS A 317 -10.46 -19.33 9.43
C CYS A 317 -11.12 -18.18 8.65
N ARG A 318 -11.27 -18.32 7.31
CA ARG A 318 -11.98 -17.34 6.48
C ARG A 318 -13.47 -17.17 6.85
N ASN A 319 -14.14 -18.25 7.34
CA ASN A 319 -15.52 -18.13 7.82
C ASN A 319 -15.59 -17.37 9.15
N ALA A 320 -14.60 -17.56 10.03
CA ALA A 320 -14.50 -16.82 11.27
C ALA A 320 -14.21 -15.33 10.99
N TYR A 321 -13.32 -15.03 10.02
CA TYR A 321 -13.07 -13.68 9.54
C TYR A 321 -14.34 -12.97 9.07
N GLY A 322 -15.08 -13.56 8.12
CA GLY A 322 -16.28 -12.92 7.56
C GLY A 322 -17.35 -12.64 8.63
N LYS A 323 -17.54 -13.55 9.60
CA LYS A 323 -18.47 -13.36 10.71
C LYS A 323 -18.01 -12.27 11.68
N ALA A 324 -16.72 -12.25 12.06
CA ALA A 324 -16.16 -11.22 12.93
C ALA A 324 -16.28 -9.83 12.30
N LEU A 325 -16.01 -9.72 10.99
CA LEU A 325 -16.13 -8.47 10.22
C LEU A 325 -17.57 -7.96 10.20
N ALA A 326 -18.54 -8.81 9.91
CA ALA A 326 -19.96 -8.45 9.91
C ALA A 326 -20.43 -7.99 11.29
N ASP A 327 -20.05 -8.72 12.36
CA ASP A 327 -20.39 -8.37 13.75
C ASP A 327 -19.78 -7.02 14.18
N LEU A 328 -18.49 -6.78 13.85
CA LEU A 328 -17.80 -5.53 14.20
C LEU A 328 -18.53 -4.29 13.69
N VAL A 329 -19.07 -4.32 12.49
CA VAL A 329 -19.81 -3.18 11.93
C VAL A 329 -21.12 -2.96 12.66
N GLN A 330 -21.81 -4.03 13.06
CA GLN A 330 -23.07 -3.91 13.80
C GLN A 330 -22.89 -3.28 15.19
N ILE A 331 -21.77 -3.53 15.85
CA ILE A 331 -21.48 -2.96 17.17
C ILE A 331 -20.82 -1.57 17.10
N ASN A 332 -20.37 -1.12 15.93
CA ASN A 332 -19.72 0.16 15.68
C ASN A 332 -20.46 0.98 14.60
N LYS A 333 -21.76 1.16 14.75
CA LYS A 333 -22.62 1.81 13.74
C LYS A 333 -22.20 3.26 13.42
N ASP A 334 -21.63 3.95 14.39
CA ASP A 334 -21.19 5.34 14.27
C ASP A 334 -19.80 5.47 13.62
N VAL A 335 -19.14 4.34 13.31
CA VAL A 335 -17.83 4.32 12.67
C VAL A 335 -17.98 4.04 11.18
N GLN A 336 -17.18 4.75 10.38
CA GLN A 336 -17.08 4.49 8.96
C GLN A 336 -16.23 3.24 8.71
N PHE A 337 -16.78 2.30 7.94
CA PHE A 337 -16.09 1.12 7.45
C PHE A 337 -16.12 1.10 5.93
N ALA A 338 -15.07 0.57 5.31
CA ALA A 338 -15.05 0.23 3.89
C ALA A 338 -14.45 -1.18 3.74
N VAL A 339 -15.12 -2.02 2.97
CA VAL A 339 -14.67 -3.40 2.70
C VAL A 339 -14.62 -3.61 1.21
N PHE A 340 -13.48 -4.08 0.74
CA PHE A 340 -13.19 -4.30 -0.68
C PHE A 340 -12.88 -5.77 -0.96
N ASP A 341 -13.27 -6.23 -2.14
CA ASP A 341 -12.75 -7.43 -2.79
C ASP A 341 -12.82 -7.32 -4.32
N CYS A 342 -12.21 -8.28 -5.01
CA CYS A 342 -12.12 -8.32 -6.47
C CYS A 342 -12.87 -9.54 -7.02
N ASP A 343 -14.20 -9.46 -7.03
CA ASP A 343 -15.12 -10.50 -7.53
C ASP A 343 -15.05 -11.86 -6.77
N LEU A 344 -14.56 -11.82 -5.52
CA LEU A 344 -14.30 -13.01 -4.72
C LEU A 344 -15.13 -13.10 -3.41
N ALA A 345 -16.18 -12.27 -3.25
CA ALA A 345 -16.92 -12.12 -2.00
C ALA A 345 -17.35 -13.44 -1.32
N CYS A 346 -17.80 -14.41 -2.09
CA CYS A 346 -18.20 -15.74 -1.57
C CYS A 346 -17.00 -16.54 -1.06
N SER A 347 -15.85 -16.41 -1.69
CA SER A 347 -14.63 -17.16 -1.36
C SER A 347 -13.89 -16.54 -0.19
N VAL A 348 -13.66 -15.23 -0.21
CA VAL A 348 -12.98 -14.48 0.87
C VAL A 348 -13.89 -14.18 2.07
N LYS A 349 -15.21 -14.47 1.94
CA LYS A 349 -16.23 -14.36 2.99
C LYS A 349 -16.66 -12.94 3.36
N THR A 350 -16.53 -12.01 2.45
CA THR A 350 -17.07 -10.64 2.56
C THR A 350 -18.56 -10.57 2.18
N SER A 351 -19.14 -11.61 1.55
CA SER A 351 -20.52 -11.64 1.04
C SER A 351 -21.59 -11.36 2.10
N GLN A 352 -21.41 -11.83 3.35
CA GLN A 352 -22.35 -11.50 4.44
C GLN A 352 -22.29 -10.01 4.75
N PHE A 353 -21.08 -9.43 4.86
CA PHE A 353 -20.89 -7.99 5.06
C PHE A 353 -21.54 -7.18 3.93
N ALA A 354 -21.29 -7.57 2.68
CA ALA A 354 -21.86 -6.90 1.49
C ALA A 354 -23.39 -6.88 1.51
N LYS A 355 -24.01 -7.98 1.90
CA LYS A 355 -25.47 -8.09 2.02
C LYS A 355 -26.05 -7.22 3.12
N GLU A 356 -25.39 -7.16 4.27
CA GLU A 356 -25.88 -6.44 5.46
C GLU A 356 -25.52 -4.95 5.43
N ASN A 357 -24.44 -4.58 4.73
CA ASN A 357 -23.90 -3.21 4.68
C ASN A 357 -23.50 -2.80 3.24
N PRO A 358 -24.45 -2.80 2.27
CA PRO A 358 -24.13 -2.57 0.85
C PRO A 358 -23.50 -1.19 0.58
N ALA A 359 -23.81 -0.18 1.39
CA ALA A 359 -23.23 1.16 1.26
C ALA A 359 -21.78 1.29 1.78
N LYS A 360 -21.25 0.24 2.42
CA LYS A 360 -19.89 0.18 2.97
C LYS A 360 -19.05 -0.92 2.28
N PHE A 361 -19.63 -1.59 1.31
CA PHE A 361 -18.96 -2.64 0.53
C PHE A 361 -18.70 -2.16 -0.90
N TYR A 362 -17.47 -2.31 -1.33
CA TYR A 362 -17.02 -1.85 -2.64
C TYR A 362 -16.42 -3.01 -3.42
N GLN A 363 -17.16 -3.47 -4.41
CA GLN A 363 -16.69 -4.48 -5.35
C GLN A 363 -15.74 -3.85 -6.36
N GLY A 364 -14.46 -4.21 -6.31
CA GLY A 364 -13.44 -3.76 -7.25
C GLY A 364 -13.64 -4.29 -8.68
N GLY A 365 -14.25 -5.49 -8.81
CA GLY A 365 -14.13 -6.30 -10.03
C GLY A 365 -12.75 -6.94 -10.08
N ILE A 366 -12.40 -7.61 -11.17
CA ILE A 366 -11.05 -8.19 -11.36
C ILE A 366 -10.10 -7.03 -11.72
N GLN A 367 -9.71 -6.26 -10.69
CA GLN A 367 -8.94 -5.01 -10.79
C GLN A 367 -8.15 -4.78 -9.50
N GLU A 368 -7.31 -5.71 -9.16
CA GLU A 368 -6.60 -5.82 -7.88
C GLU A 368 -5.67 -4.65 -7.64
N HIS A 369 -4.96 -4.20 -8.67
CA HIS A 369 -4.01 -3.08 -8.56
C HIS A 369 -4.71 -1.78 -8.16
N ASN A 370 -5.81 -1.43 -8.83
CA ASN A 370 -6.60 -0.27 -8.48
C ASN A 370 -7.20 -0.39 -7.09
N THR A 371 -7.80 -1.56 -6.79
CA THR A 371 -8.50 -1.81 -5.53
C THR A 371 -7.57 -1.72 -4.33
N ALA A 372 -6.34 -2.23 -4.45
CA ALA A 372 -5.32 -2.15 -3.40
C ALA A 372 -4.97 -0.69 -3.04
N VAL A 373 -4.81 0.19 -4.05
CA VAL A 373 -4.50 1.61 -3.82
C VAL A 373 -5.73 2.36 -3.28
N VAL A 374 -6.91 2.16 -3.87
CA VAL A 374 -8.16 2.77 -3.39
C VAL A 374 -8.41 2.44 -1.92
N ALA A 375 -8.27 1.16 -1.54
CA ALA A 375 -8.44 0.72 -0.16
C ALA A 375 -7.39 1.35 0.78
N GLY A 376 -6.14 1.46 0.34
CA GLY A 376 -5.08 2.14 1.06
C GLY A 376 -5.43 3.60 1.35
N VAL A 377 -5.85 4.36 0.34
CA VAL A 377 -6.26 5.76 0.48
C VAL A 377 -7.46 5.91 1.42
N MET A 378 -8.51 5.11 1.23
CA MET A 378 -9.69 5.13 2.09
C MET A 378 -9.31 4.96 3.57
N SER A 379 -8.31 4.11 3.85
CA SER A 379 -7.82 3.87 5.21
C SER A 379 -7.11 5.07 5.84
N LYS A 380 -6.64 6.03 5.06
CA LYS A 380 -6.07 7.31 5.55
C LYS A 380 -7.15 8.34 5.90
N GLU A 381 -8.33 8.22 5.31
CA GLU A 381 -9.43 9.16 5.47
C GLU A 381 -10.29 8.86 6.72
N ASN A 382 -9.71 8.31 7.78
CA ASN A 382 -10.37 7.96 9.05
C ASN A 382 -11.50 6.91 8.87
N ILE A 383 -11.34 6.01 7.91
CA ILE A 383 -12.26 4.91 7.60
C ILE A 383 -11.58 3.59 7.94
N VAL A 384 -12.23 2.72 8.70
CA VAL A 384 -11.72 1.36 8.98
C VAL A 384 -11.85 0.53 7.71
N THR A 385 -10.74 0.32 7.03
CA THR A 385 -10.74 -0.26 5.69
C THR A 385 -10.14 -1.67 5.67
N PHE A 386 -10.90 -2.60 5.10
CA PHE A 386 -10.48 -3.97 4.81
C PHE A 386 -10.38 -4.17 3.31
N PHE A 387 -9.30 -4.79 2.87
CA PHE A 387 -9.16 -5.33 1.52
C PHE A 387 -8.96 -6.84 1.63
N SER A 388 -9.78 -7.61 0.92
CA SER A 388 -9.77 -9.08 0.98
C SER A 388 -9.66 -9.66 -0.42
N ASP A 389 -8.69 -10.56 -0.61
CA ASP A 389 -8.45 -11.24 -1.87
C ASP A 389 -7.84 -12.63 -1.63
N PHE A 390 -7.47 -13.36 -2.69
CA PHE A 390 -6.59 -14.50 -2.54
C PHE A 390 -5.14 -14.02 -2.32
N GLY A 391 -4.30 -14.86 -1.69
CA GLY A 391 -2.92 -14.50 -1.40
C GLY A 391 -2.13 -14.09 -2.63
N VAL A 392 -2.21 -14.87 -3.70
CA VAL A 392 -1.52 -14.60 -4.97
C VAL A 392 -1.97 -13.30 -5.65
N PHE A 393 -3.20 -12.86 -5.46
CA PHE A 393 -3.71 -11.61 -6.05
C PHE A 393 -3.53 -10.41 -5.12
N GLY A 394 -3.94 -10.55 -3.85
CA GLY A 394 -3.86 -9.45 -2.88
C GLY A 394 -2.45 -9.13 -2.37
N VAL A 395 -1.47 -10.02 -2.60
CA VAL A 395 -0.06 -9.84 -2.20
C VAL A 395 0.88 -9.94 -3.39
N ASP A 396 0.96 -11.09 -4.07
CA ASP A 396 2.01 -11.30 -5.09
C ASP A 396 1.81 -10.34 -6.26
N GLU A 397 0.59 -10.27 -6.80
CA GLU A 397 0.25 -9.37 -7.90
C GLU A 397 0.30 -7.90 -7.48
N THR A 398 -0.22 -7.56 -6.29
CA THR A 398 -0.32 -6.17 -5.82
C THR A 398 0.83 -5.74 -4.92
N TYR A 399 1.95 -6.46 -4.85
CA TYR A 399 3.07 -6.15 -3.96
C TYR A 399 3.54 -4.69 -4.06
N ASN A 400 3.63 -4.14 -5.28
CA ASN A 400 4.05 -2.77 -5.50
C ASN A 400 3.04 -1.75 -4.93
N GLN A 401 1.74 -2.02 -5.04
CA GLN A 401 0.68 -1.22 -4.46
C GLN A 401 0.69 -1.26 -2.94
N GLN A 402 0.93 -2.45 -2.36
CA GLN A 402 1.09 -2.59 -0.91
C GLN A 402 2.33 -1.84 -0.39
N ARG A 403 3.43 -1.86 -1.15
CA ARG A 403 4.61 -1.06 -0.84
C ARG A 403 4.30 0.44 -0.85
N LEU A 404 3.52 0.92 -1.80
CA LEU A 404 3.11 2.32 -1.86
C LEU A 404 2.16 2.66 -0.70
N ASN A 405 1.25 1.76 -0.33
CA ASN A 405 0.42 1.87 0.86
C ASN A 405 1.29 2.02 2.12
N ASP A 406 2.37 1.24 2.22
CA ASP A 406 3.29 1.29 3.35
C ASP A 406 4.06 2.62 3.44
N ILE A 407 4.62 3.08 2.33
CA ILE A 407 5.30 4.38 2.21
C ILE A 407 4.34 5.52 2.62
N ASN A 408 3.08 5.44 2.20
CA ASN A 408 2.04 6.41 2.55
C ASN A 408 1.51 6.27 3.98
N LYS A 409 2.05 5.36 4.79
CA LYS A 409 1.68 5.17 6.21
C LYS A 409 0.16 4.97 6.38
N THR A 410 -0.44 4.08 5.57
CA THR A 410 -1.88 3.80 5.58
C THR A 410 -2.32 3.03 6.83
N ASN A 411 -3.62 2.77 6.97
CA ASN A 411 -4.22 1.99 8.06
C ASN A 411 -4.94 0.74 7.53
N LEU A 412 -4.45 0.18 6.43
CA LEU A 412 -5.09 -0.91 5.71
C LEU A 412 -5.09 -2.22 6.52
N LYS A 413 -6.24 -2.92 6.54
CA LYS A 413 -6.39 -4.29 7.04
C LYS A 413 -6.49 -5.21 5.83
N LEU A 414 -5.33 -5.69 5.36
CA LEU A 414 -5.23 -6.66 4.27
C LEU A 414 -5.47 -8.06 4.83
N VAL A 415 -6.55 -8.70 4.42
CA VAL A 415 -6.89 -10.07 4.82
C VAL A 415 -6.98 -10.94 3.59
N THR A 416 -5.96 -11.73 3.32
CA THR A 416 -6.00 -12.64 2.17
C THR A 416 -6.36 -14.06 2.58
N THR A 417 -7.10 -14.73 1.72
CA THR A 417 -7.42 -16.15 1.88
C THR A 417 -6.64 -16.97 0.85
N HIS A 418 -6.76 -18.28 0.89
CA HIS A 418 -6.11 -19.17 -0.08
C HIS A 418 -4.58 -19.00 -0.07
N VAL A 419 -3.96 -18.93 1.13
CA VAL A 419 -2.50 -18.97 1.26
C VAL A 419 -2.04 -20.39 1.54
N GLY A 420 -0.79 -20.68 1.18
CA GLY A 420 -0.12 -21.96 1.43
C GLY A 420 -0.66 -23.12 0.59
N LEU A 421 -0.27 -24.32 1.00
CA LEU A 421 -0.68 -25.58 0.36
C LEU A 421 -2.14 -25.95 0.65
N ASN A 422 -2.73 -25.35 1.69
CA ASN A 422 -4.12 -25.55 2.10
C ASN A 422 -5.17 -25.18 1.02
N VAL A 423 -4.75 -24.48 -0.01
CA VAL A 423 -5.55 -24.20 -1.21
C VAL A 423 -6.02 -25.49 -1.90
N GLY A 424 -5.13 -26.48 -1.98
CA GLY A 424 -5.48 -27.82 -2.49
C GLY A 424 -5.64 -27.86 -4.02
N GLU A 425 -6.87 -28.10 -4.46
CA GLU A 425 -7.22 -28.46 -5.84
C GLU A 425 -6.88 -27.39 -6.89
N ASP A 426 -6.93 -26.10 -6.54
CA ASP A 426 -6.64 -24.99 -7.46
C ASP A 426 -5.16 -24.97 -7.92
N GLY A 427 -4.27 -25.60 -7.14
CA GLY A 427 -2.89 -25.86 -7.53
C GLY A 427 -1.97 -24.63 -7.47
N LYS A 428 -0.80 -24.77 -8.10
CA LYS A 428 0.37 -23.89 -7.92
C LYS A 428 0.14 -22.41 -8.25
N THR A 429 -0.78 -22.07 -9.14
CA THR A 429 -1.08 -20.67 -9.49
C THR A 429 -1.94 -19.95 -8.46
N HIS A 430 -2.50 -20.70 -7.49
CA HIS A 430 -3.34 -20.17 -6.42
C HIS A 430 -2.75 -20.43 -5.03
N GLN A 431 -1.73 -21.29 -4.93
CA GLN A 431 -1.02 -21.60 -3.70
C GLN A 431 0.04 -20.54 -3.43
N CYS A 432 -0.34 -19.43 -2.78
CA CYS A 432 0.59 -18.40 -2.34
C CYS A 432 1.49 -18.97 -1.23
N ILE A 433 2.75 -19.25 -1.55
CA ILE A 433 3.74 -19.86 -0.65
C ILE A 433 4.87 -18.91 -0.25
N ASP A 434 4.75 -17.65 -0.56
CA ASP A 434 5.75 -16.59 -0.37
C ASP A 434 5.18 -15.33 0.33
N TYR A 435 3.95 -15.42 0.82
CA TYR A 435 3.23 -14.33 1.47
C TYR A 435 3.93 -13.74 2.71
N ILE A 436 4.65 -14.53 3.51
CA ILE A 436 5.45 -14.03 4.65
C ILE A 436 6.63 -13.24 4.13
N SER A 437 7.38 -13.81 3.17
CA SER A 437 8.60 -13.20 2.66
C SER A 437 8.35 -11.88 1.96
N LEU A 438 7.33 -11.79 1.11
CA LEU A 438 6.96 -10.56 0.41
C LEU A 438 6.59 -9.46 1.41
N MET A 439 5.66 -9.75 2.32
CA MET A 439 5.16 -8.76 3.25
C MET A 439 6.15 -8.41 4.37
N SER A 440 7.11 -9.26 4.68
CA SER A 440 8.19 -8.96 5.63
C SER A 440 9.18 -7.91 5.12
N ASN A 441 9.20 -7.62 3.81
CA ASN A 441 10.01 -6.53 3.23
C ASN A 441 9.36 -5.14 3.40
N LEU A 442 8.11 -5.08 3.86
CA LEU A 442 7.38 -3.84 4.10
C LEU A 442 7.46 -3.45 5.58
N TYR A 443 8.08 -2.32 5.87
CA TYR A 443 8.43 -1.92 7.24
C TYR A 443 7.22 -1.65 8.15
N GLY A 444 6.10 -1.19 7.60
CA GLY A 444 4.91 -0.80 8.35
C GLY A 444 3.83 -1.88 8.40
N PHE A 445 3.94 -2.98 7.62
CA PHE A 445 2.98 -4.07 7.69
C PHE A 445 3.29 -5.05 8.83
N ARG A 446 2.27 -5.32 9.64
CA ARG A 446 2.34 -6.29 10.75
C ARG A 446 1.63 -7.57 10.34
N ILE A 447 2.38 -8.67 10.22
CA ILE A 447 1.89 -9.97 9.75
C ILE A 447 1.41 -10.78 10.94
N ILE A 448 0.15 -11.25 10.90
CA ILE A 448 -0.46 -12.07 11.94
C ILE A 448 -1.21 -13.25 11.31
N ILE A 449 -0.79 -14.47 11.61
CA ILE A 449 -1.29 -15.72 11.02
C ILE A 449 -2.10 -16.50 12.06
N PRO A 450 -3.42 -16.56 11.98
CA PRO A 450 -4.25 -17.30 12.94
C PRO A 450 -4.17 -18.80 12.77
N ALA A 451 -4.16 -19.54 13.88
CA ALA A 451 -4.10 -21.00 13.90
C ALA A 451 -5.49 -21.68 13.73
N ASP A 452 -6.55 -21.05 14.24
CA ASP A 452 -7.92 -21.59 14.15
C ASP A 452 -8.99 -20.50 14.10
N GLY A 453 -10.26 -20.91 13.99
CA GLY A 453 -11.39 -19.98 13.93
C GLY A 453 -11.55 -19.09 15.17
N ASN A 454 -11.24 -19.59 16.37
CA ASN A 454 -11.33 -18.80 17.61
C ASN A 454 -10.24 -17.74 17.69
N GLN A 455 -9.00 -18.09 17.33
CA GLN A 455 -7.91 -17.13 17.26
C GLN A 455 -8.14 -16.10 16.15
N THR A 456 -8.71 -16.53 15.01
CA THR A 456 -9.04 -15.61 13.89
C THR A 456 -10.01 -14.52 14.34
N ASP A 457 -11.13 -14.86 14.98
CA ASP A 457 -12.10 -13.85 15.46
C ASP A 457 -11.42 -12.80 16.36
N LYS A 458 -10.60 -13.24 17.30
CA LYS A 458 -9.89 -12.36 18.23
C LYS A 458 -8.86 -11.47 17.54
N ILE A 459 -8.14 -12.01 16.55
CA ILE A 459 -7.15 -11.25 15.75
C ILE A 459 -7.86 -10.18 14.91
N ILE A 460 -8.97 -10.51 14.25
CA ILE A 460 -9.72 -9.54 13.45
C ILE A 460 -10.25 -8.39 14.32
N ARG A 461 -10.77 -8.69 15.51
CA ARG A 461 -11.19 -7.65 16.47
C ARG A 461 -10.02 -6.83 17.01
N PHE A 462 -8.86 -7.45 17.19
CA PHE A 462 -7.63 -6.76 17.61
C PHE A 462 -7.16 -5.79 16.53
N ILE A 463 -6.95 -6.24 15.29
CA ILE A 463 -6.44 -5.38 14.20
C ILE A 463 -7.41 -4.25 13.87
N SER A 464 -8.73 -4.48 13.97
CA SER A 464 -9.74 -3.46 13.76
C SER A 464 -9.64 -2.29 14.75
N SER A 465 -9.11 -2.54 15.95
CA SER A 465 -8.95 -1.53 17.01
C SER A 465 -7.57 -0.85 17.02
N MET A 466 -6.70 -1.21 16.08
CA MET A 466 -5.31 -0.74 16.04
C MET A 466 -5.04 0.08 14.78
N SER A 467 -4.31 1.17 14.93
CA SER A 467 -3.81 1.95 13.79
C SER A 467 -2.65 1.24 13.07
N GLY A 468 -2.44 1.62 11.80
CA GLY A 468 -1.38 1.10 10.92
C GLY A 468 -1.80 -0.12 10.12
N ASN A 469 -0.89 -0.55 9.25
CA ASN A 469 -1.13 -1.65 8.33
C ASN A 469 -1.02 -3.01 9.03
N PHE A 470 -1.97 -3.89 8.74
CA PHE A 470 -1.95 -5.29 9.17
C PHE A 470 -2.19 -6.20 7.99
N TYR A 471 -1.48 -7.31 7.97
CA TYR A 471 -1.68 -8.39 7.02
C TYR A 471 -2.06 -9.68 7.76
N VAL A 472 -3.19 -10.27 7.39
CA VAL A 472 -3.70 -11.52 7.98
C VAL A 472 -3.91 -12.56 6.88
N PRO A 473 -2.90 -13.41 6.60
CA PRO A 473 -3.05 -14.54 5.67
C PRO A 473 -3.83 -15.69 6.30
N ILE A 474 -4.75 -16.27 5.54
CA ILE A 474 -5.69 -17.32 6.01
C ILE A 474 -5.78 -18.43 4.98
N GLY A 475 -5.75 -19.68 5.42
CA GLY A 475 -5.96 -20.86 4.58
C GLY A 475 -7.42 -20.98 4.07
N ARG A 476 -7.61 -21.80 3.01
CA ARG A 476 -8.92 -22.07 2.38
C ARG A 476 -9.77 -23.05 3.19
N SER A 477 -9.17 -24.16 3.62
CA SER A 477 -9.86 -25.31 4.19
C SER A 477 -10.17 -25.14 5.69
N GLY A 478 -11.06 -25.96 6.21
CA GLY A 478 -11.37 -26.00 7.64
C GLY A 478 -10.20 -26.57 8.45
N THR A 479 -9.91 -25.96 9.60
CA THR A 479 -8.95 -26.43 10.60
C THR A 479 -9.68 -26.86 11.88
N ALA A 480 -9.14 -27.83 12.61
CA ALA A 480 -9.67 -28.17 13.92
C ALA A 480 -9.49 -27.00 14.89
N ILE A 481 -10.39 -26.89 15.85
CA ILE A 481 -10.22 -25.95 16.97
C ILE A 481 -9.11 -26.48 17.88
N ILE A 482 -8.09 -25.68 18.10
CA ILE A 482 -6.92 -26.01 18.90
C ILE A 482 -7.33 -26.28 20.35
N LYS A 483 -6.88 -27.40 20.91
CA LYS A 483 -7.19 -27.84 22.28
C LYS A 483 -5.95 -27.77 23.17
N ASP A 484 -6.19 -27.43 24.44
CA ASP A 484 -5.21 -27.61 25.51
C ASP A 484 -5.04 -29.10 25.87
N GLU A 485 -4.15 -29.42 26.83
CA GLU A 485 -3.91 -30.79 27.29
C GLU A 485 -5.12 -31.40 28.00
N GLN A 486 -6.02 -30.59 28.53
CA GLN A 486 -7.25 -31.03 29.17
C GLN A 486 -8.41 -31.22 28.16
N GLY A 487 -8.14 -30.93 26.89
CA GLY A 487 -9.12 -31.06 25.82
C GLY A 487 -10.11 -29.90 25.73
N ASN A 488 -9.87 -28.76 26.39
CA ASN A 488 -10.64 -27.53 26.22
C ASN A 488 -10.11 -26.73 25.03
N GLU A 489 -10.91 -25.79 24.51
CA GLU A 489 -10.48 -24.88 23.45
C GLU A 489 -9.39 -23.94 23.96
N PHE A 490 -8.16 -24.06 23.43
CA PHE A 490 -7.02 -23.25 23.86
C PHE A 490 -7.29 -21.75 23.62
N TYR A 491 -7.77 -21.39 22.45
CA TYR A 491 -8.18 -20.03 22.11
C TYR A 491 -9.63 -19.73 22.54
N GLY A 492 -10.08 -20.35 23.62
CA GLY A 492 -11.41 -20.21 24.19
C GLY A 492 -11.76 -18.80 24.68
N LYS A 493 -12.88 -18.66 25.40
CA LYS A 493 -13.39 -17.35 25.84
C LYS A 493 -12.40 -16.52 26.64
N ASN A 494 -11.58 -17.15 27.48
CA ASN A 494 -10.63 -16.48 28.38
C ASN A 494 -9.28 -16.14 27.71
N TYR A 495 -9.01 -16.64 26.51
CA TYR A 495 -7.79 -16.31 25.79
C TYR A 495 -7.82 -14.86 25.32
N VAL A 496 -6.72 -14.15 25.53
CA VAL A 496 -6.50 -12.78 25.06
C VAL A 496 -5.34 -12.77 24.10
N PHE A 497 -5.60 -12.44 22.84
CA PHE A 497 -4.54 -12.28 21.85
C PHE A 497 -3.60 -11.12 22.23
N ARG A 498 -2.30 -11.37 22.21
CA ARG A 498 -1.24 -10.38 22.47
C ARG A 498 -0.24 -10.39 21.31
N TYR A 499 -0.20 -9.29 20.59
CA TYR A 499 0.72 -9.14 19.46
C TYR A 499 2.18 -9.31 19.92
N GLY A 500 2.92 -10.13 19.20
CA GLY A 500 4.32 -10.47 19.48
C GLY A 500 4.55 -11.66 20.43
N SER A 501 3.53 -12.11 21.16
CA SER A 501 3.67 -13.27 22.07
C SER A 501 3.48 -14.58 21.33
N ALA A 502 4.29 -15.60 21.67
CA ALA A 502 4.09 -16.97 21.25
C ALA A 502 3.16 -17.70 22.25
N ASP A 503 2.32 -18.62 21.74
CA ASP A 503 1.44 -19.46 22.56
C ASP A 503 2.10 -20.83 22.79
N HIS A 504 2.31 -21.22 24.06
CA HIS A 504 2.83 -22.53 24.44
C HIS A 504 1.68 -23.53 24.52
N LEU A 505 1.63 -24.48 23.60
CA LEU A 505 0.51 -25.40 23.42
C LEU A 505 0.72 -26.77 24.09
N ARG A 506 1.98 -27.26 24.15
CA ARG A 506 2.36 -28.53 24.77
C ARG A 506 3.73 -28.41 25.40
N GLU A 507 3.92 -29.09 26.53
CA GLU A 507 5.21 -29.18 27.21
C GLU A 507 6.01 -30.40 26.74
N GLY A 508 7.34 -30.22 26.63
CA GLY A 508 8.29 -31.27 26.30
C GLY A 508 9.71 -30.88 26.71
N LYS A 509 10.69 -31.78 26.59
CA LYS A 509 12.05 -31.57 27.05
C LYS A 509 13.13 -31.97 26.01
N ASP A 510 12.73 -32.67 24.96
CA ASP A 510 13.68 -33.25 24.01
C ASP A 510 13.96 -32.32 22.83
N ALA A 511 12.96 -31.51 22.44
CA ALA A 511 13.06 -30.50 21.42
C ALA A 511 11.85 -29.54 21.47
N ALA A 512 11.90 -28.45 20.70
CA ALA A 512 10.74 -27.57 20.46
C ALA A 512 10.31 -27.61 18.99
N LEU A 513 9.01 -27.63 18.74
CA LEU A 513 8.40 -27.48 17.41
C LEU A 513 7.58 -26.19 17.39
N ILE A 514 7.94 -25.28 16.50
CA ILE A 514 7.22 -24.03 16.25
C ILE A 514 6.39 -24.21 14.98
N ALA A 515 5.12 -23.83 15.03
CA ALA A 515 4.25 -23.81 13.89
C ALA A 515 3.50 -22.47 13.78
N THR A 516 2.87 -22.21 12.65
CA THR A 516 2.00 -21.07 12.43
C THR A 516 0.84 -21.45 11.49
N GLY A 517 -0.28 -20.73 11.60
CA GLY A 517 -1.43 -20.97 10.73
C GLY A 517 -1.96 -22.40 10.83
N VAL A 518 -2.32 -22.97 9.69
CA VAL A 518 -2.88 -24.34 9.59
C VAL A 518 -1.90 -25.42 10.06
N MET A 519 -0.59 -25.13 10.09
CA MET A 519 0.40 -26.10 10.54
C MET A 519 0.42 -26.32 12.05
N VAL A 520 -0.28 -25.49 12.84
CA VAL A 520 -0.40 -25.65 14.30
C VAL A 520 -1.17 -26.92 14.64
N GLU A 521 -2.28 -27.21 13.93
CA GLU A 521 -3.02 -28.47 14.09
C GLU A 521 -2.12 -29.66 13.82
N LYS A 522 -1.38 -29.65 12.69
CA LYS A 522 -0.43 -30.73 12.35
C LYS A 522 0.71 -30.87 13.34
N ALA A 523 1.22 -29.78 13.89
CA ALA A 523 2.26 -29.82 14.93
C ALA A 523 1.81 -30.50 16.23
N LEU A 524 0.54 -30.36 16.60
CA LEU A 524 -0.04 -31.07 17.74
C LEU A 524 -0.16 -32.58 17.47
N GLU A 525 -0.51 -32.99 16.25
CA GLU A 525 -0.50 -34.41 15.84
C GLU A 525 0.92 -34.98 15.85
N VAL A 526 1.92 -34.24 15.38
CA VAL A 526 3.36 -34.60 15.46
C VAL A 526 3.76 -34.86 16.92
N HIS A 527 3.36 -33.99 17.86
CA HIS A 527 3.62 -34.17 19.29
C HIS A 527 3.07 -35.52 19.78
N GLU A 528 1.82 -35.87 19.47
CA GLU A 528 1.22 -37.10 19.89
C GLU A 528 1.89 -38.35 19.25
N LEU A 529 2.31 -38.27 18.00
CA LEU A 529 3.05 -39.34 17.31
C LEU A 529 4.43 -39.58 17.93
N LEU A 530 5.18 -38.51 18.25
CA LEU A 530 6.49 -38.61 18.90
C LEU A 530 6.39 -39.10 20.35
N LYS A 531 5.39 -38.65 21.10
CA LYS A 531 5.10 -39.09 22.46
C LYS A 531 4.90 -40.62 22.55
N LYS A 532 4.23 -41.21 21.56
CA LYS A 532 4.09 -42.69 21.45
C LYS A 532 5.44 -43.39 21.22
N GLN A 533 6.45 -42.69 20.73
CA GLN A 533 7.80 -43.17 20.52
C GLN A 533 8.76 -42.85 21.70
N GLY A 534 8.25 -42.25 22.77
CA GLY A 534 9.00 -41.82 23.94
C GLY A 534 9.81 -40.52 23.74
N ILE A 535 9.48 -39.70 22.71
CA ILE A 535 10.07 -38.40 22.44
C ILE A 535 9.06 -37.32 22.83
N PHE A 536 9.44 -36.42 23.72
CA PHE A 536 8.58 -35.38 24.28
C PHE A 536 9.03 -34.02 23.79
N ILE A 537 8.28 -33.38 22.91
CA ILE A 537 8.60 -32.07 22.32
C ILE A 537 7.66 -30.98 22.83
N ASP A 538 8.22 -29.76 23.06
CA ASP A 538 7.41 -28.56 23.19
C ASP A 538 6.69 -28.24 21.87
N VAL A 539 5.47 -27.71 21.92
CA VAL A 539 4.79 -27.17 20.74
C VAL A 539 4.40 -25.71 20.99
N TRP A 540 4.80 -24.85 20.07
CA TRP A 540 4.58 -23.41 20.12
C TRP A 540 3.87 -22.91 18.87
N ASN A 541 2.90 -22.00 19.04
CA ASN A 541 2.34 -21.22 17.93
C ASN A 541 2.96 -19.82 17.94
N ILE A 542 3.59 -19.42 16.84
CA ILE A 542 4.00 -18.03 16.59
C ILE A 542 3.05 -17.47 15.52
N SER A 543 2.05 -16.71 15.95
CA SER A 543 1.12 -16.05 15.05
C SER A 543 1.60 -14.66 14.59
N SER A 544 2.38 -13.94 15.40
CA SER A 544 2.90 -12.60 15.08
C SER A 544 4.28 -12.70 14.45
N ILE A 545 4.36 -12.72 13.12
CA ILE A 545 5.64 -12.96 12.40
C ILE A 545 6.53 -11.72 12.41
N SER A 546 5.97 -10.53 12.26
CA SER A 546 6.76 -9.28 12.20
C SER A 546 7.40 -8.89 13.53
N GLN A 547 6.90 -9.43 14.64
CA GLN A 547 7.44 -9.19 15.98
C GLN A 547 7.33 -10.44 16.80
N ILE A 548 8.47 -10.94 17.30
CA ILE A 548 8.54 -12.11 18.18
C ILE A 548 9.26 -11.68 19.45
N GLN A 549 8.65 -11.92 20.61
CA GLN A 549 9.26 -11.53 21.89
C GLN A 549 10.48 -12.38 22.22
N GLU A 550 11.57 -11.73 22.61
CA GLU A 550 12.82 -12.39 22.99
C GLU A 550 12.62 -13.40 24.11
N ASN A 551 11.80 -13.08 25.14
CA ASN A 551 11.53 -14.00 26.25
C ASN A 551 10.91 -15.32 25.81
N ASP A 552 10.06 -15.32 24.80
CA ASP A 552 9.45 -16.54 24.29
C ASP A 552 10.46 -17.34 23.48
N LEU A 553 11.29 -16.69 22.65
CA LEU A 553 12.39 -17.37 21.96
C LEU A 553 13.44 -17.95 22.94
N ARG A 554 13.72 -17.31 24.07
CA ARG A 554 14.61 -17.85 25.12
C ARG A 554 14.04 -19.13 25.74
N LYS A 555 12.75 -19.20 26.01
CA LYS A 555 12.09 -20.43 26.49
C LYS A 555 12.19 -21.55 25.46
N ILE A 556 11.88 -21.24 24.20
CA ILE A 556 11.93 -22.19 23.07
C ILE A 556 13.36 -22.71 22.89
N ALA A 557 14.36 -21.83 22.93
CA ALA A 557 15.76 -22.15 22.72
C ALA A 557 16.38 -23.01 23.85
N ALA A 558 15.72 -23.12 25.01
CA ALA A 558 16.15 -24.02 26.09
C ALA A 558 16.25 -25.49 25.64
N ASN A 559 15.47 -25.84 24.63
CA ASN A 559 15.44 -27.19 24.03
C ASN A 559 16.56 -27.46 23.00
N LYS A 560 17.59 -26.68 22.86
CA LYS A 560 18.76 -26.83 21.95
C LYS A 560 18.42 -27.15 20.48
N ASN A 561 17.53 -28.12 20.20
CA ASN A 561 16.98 -28.41 18.88
C ASN A 561 15.60 -27.77 18.74
N VAL A 562 15.49 -26.85 17.82
CA VAL A 562 14.24 -26.14 17.50
C VAL A 562 13.85 -26.47 16.07
N PHE A 563 12.65 -26.98 15.90
CA PHE A 563 12.06 -27.28 14.60
C PHE A 563 11.03 -26.21 14.26
N THR A 564 10.93 -25.83 12.99
CA THR A 564 9.83 -25.00 12.51
C THR A 564 9.07 -25.73 11.42
N CYS A 565 7.74 -25.59 11.39
CA CYS A 565 6.88 -26.21 10.40
C CYS A 565 5.88 -25.20 9.85
N GLU A 566 5.92 -24.97 8.55
CA GLU A 566 5.13 -23.95 7.86
C GLU A 566 4.74 -24.40 6.43
N ASP A 567 3.58 -24.01 5.94
CA ASP A 567 3.19 -24.21 4.55
C ASP A 567 3.56 -23.02 3.65
N HIS A 568 4.79 -22.62 3.79
CA HIS A 568 5.44 -21.49 3.13
C HIS A 568 6.80 -21.92 2.58
N ASN A 569 7.37 -21.16 1.66
CA ASN A 569 8.74 -21.36 1.17
C ASN A 569 9.73 -21.45 2.33
N VAL A 570 10.36 -22.61 2.49
CA VAL A 570 11.24 -22.93 3.63
C VAL A 570 12.44 -21.98 3.76
N ASN A 571 12.86 -21.37 2.64
CA ASN A 571 14.06 -20.51 2.64
C ASN A 571 13.79 -19.09 3.16
N THR A 572 12.53 -18.64 3.16
CA THR A 572 12.18 -17.23 3.38
C THR A 572 10.98 -17.02 4.33
N GLY A 573 10.48 -18.09 4.92
CA GLY A 573 9.34 -18.07 5.81
C GLY A 573 9.69 -17.85 7.28
N MET A 574 8.77 -18.29 8.16
CA MET A 574 8.88 -18.18 9.61
C MET A 574 10.18 -18.82 10.14
N GLY A 575 10.57 -19.99 9.60
CA GLY A 575 11.78 -20.69 10.04
C GLY A 575 13.04 -19.85 9.89
N SER A 576 13.19 -19.15 8.78
CA SER A 576 14.31 -18.25 8.52
C SER A 576 14.29 -17.03 9.45
N ILE A 577 13.12 -16.46 9.72
CA ILE A 577 12.93 -15.32 10.64
C ILE A 577 13.30 -15.75 12.07
N VAL A 578 12.81 -16.90 12.53
CA VAL A 578 13.13 -17.44 13.85
C VAL A 578 14.63 -17.70 14.00
N ALA A 579 15.27 -18.31 13.00
CA ALA A 579 16.72 -18.56 13.02
C ALA A 579 17.52 -17.26 13.10
N ALA A 580 17.14 -16.24 12.32
CA ALA A 580 17.78 -14.94 12.36
C ALA A 580 17.62 -14.27 13.74
N LYS A 581 16.41 -14.28 14.32
CA LYS A 581 16.14 -13.72 15.65
C LYS A 581 16.83 -14.46 16.77
N MET A 582 16.92 -15.79 16.71
CA MET A 582 17.70 -16.56 17.68
C MET A 582 19.18 -16.20 17.63
N ASN A 583 19.74 -16.02 16.44
CA ASN A 583 21.12 -15.56 16.28
C ASN A 583 21.30 -14.12 16.79
N GLU A 584 20.40 -13.21 16.48
CA GLU A 584 20.41 -11.80 16.96
C GLU A 584 20.45 -11.74 18.49
N PHE A 585 19.67 -12.57 19.18
CA PHE A 585 19.61 -12.62 20.65
C PHE A 585 20.66 -13.53 21.28
N GLY A 586 21.58 -14.10 20.49
CA GLY A 586 22.65 -14.99 20.98
C GLY A 586 22.12 -16.27 21.64
N LEU A 587 21.00 -16.81 21.15
CA LEU A 587 20.38 -18.01 21.73
C LEU A 587 21.04 -19.29 21.19
N PRO A 588 21.48 -20.23 22.05
CA PRO A 588 22.25 -21.41 21.65
C PRO A 588 21.32 -22.55 21.16
N ALA A 589 20.52 -22.31 20.12
CA ALA A 589 19.65 -23.33 19.57
C ALA A 589 19.96 -23.59 18.08
N ARG A 590 19.84 -24.84 17.67
CA ARG A 590 19.93 -25.24 16.27
C ARG A 590 18.53 -25.28 15.69
N VAL A 591 18.27 -24.44 14.67
CA VAL A 591 16.98 -24.36 13.99
C VAL A 591 16.96 -25.30 12.77
N HIS A 592 15.93 -26.13 12.68
CA HIS A 592 15.66 -27.05 11.57
C HIS A 592 14.31 -26.67 10.95
N ALA A 593 14.32 -26.12 9.75
CA ALA A 593 13.10 -25.67 9.08
C ALA A 593 12.47 -26.76 8.21
N PHE A 594 11.17 -26.96 8.34
CA PHE A 594 10.33 -27.77 7.47
C PHE A 594 9.30 -26.87 6.79
N GLY A 595 9.27 -26.87 5.46
CA GLY A 595 8.39 -26.05 4.67
C GLY A 595 8.39 -26.48 3.21
N VAL A 596 7.78 -25.68 2.36
CA VAL A 596 7.64 -25.91 0.93
C VAL A 596 8.97 -25.68 0.22
N THR A 597 9.42 -26.63 -0.59
CA THR A 597 10.73 -26.62 -1.27
C THR A 597 10.66 -26.32 -2.77
N HIS A 598 9.47 -26.33 -3.35
CA HIS A 598 9.20 -26.03 -4.76
C HIS A 598 7.72 -25.67 -4.95
N TYR A 599 7.34 -25.20 -6.13
CA TYR A 599 5.95 -24.85 -6.40
C TYR A 599 4.99 -26.02 -6.15
N GLY A 600 3.80 -25.70 -5.69
CA GLY A 600 2.78 -26.63 -5.30
C GLY A 600 2.19 -27.48 -6.44
N ILE A 601 1.24 -28.32 -6.10
CA ILE A 601 0.53 -29.20 -7.04
C ILE A 601 -0.98 -29.18 -6.73
N SER A 602 -1.79 -29.59 -7.70
CA SER A 602 -3.23 -29.83 -7.48
C SER A 602 -3.46 -31.17 -6.79
N GLY A 603 -4.37 -31.19 -5.85
CA GLY A 603 -4.82 -32.37 -5.10
C GLY A 603 -5.68 -31.93 -3.93
N ASN A 604 -6.29 -32.86 -3.19
CA ASN A 604 -6.87 -32.48 -1.93
C ASN A 604 -5.77 -32.08 -0.91
N SER A 605 -6.10 -31.25 0.06
CA SER A 605 -5.12 -30.71 1.01
C SER A 605 -4.22 -31.79 1.63
N GLU A 606 -4.75 -32.92 2.06
CA GLU A 606 -3.97 -33.96 2.73
C GLU A 606 -2.97 -34.62 1.78
N GLU A 607 -3.38 -34.89 0.53
CA GLU A 607 -2.47 -35.41 -0.53
C GLU A 607 -1.34 -34.43 -0.81
N VAL A 608 -1.64 -33.12 -0.89
CA VAL A 608 -0.63 -32.09 -1.14
C VAL A 608 0.37 -32.02 0.02
N TYR A 609 -0.08 -32.00 1.29
CA TYR A 609 0.84 -32.03 2.43
C TYR A 609 1.70 -33.29 2.46
N SER A 610 1.11 -34.47 2.17
CA SER A 610 1.86 -35.75 2.09
C SER A 610 2.91 -35.72 0.99
N TYR A 611 2.60 -35.17 -0.18
CA TYR A 611 3.54 -35.01 -1.29
C TYR A 611 4.76 -34.18 -0.89
N PHE A 612 4.55 -33.10 -0.13
CA PHE A 612 5.64 -32.25 0.39
C PHE A 612 6.30 -32.82 1.65
N ARG A 613 5.82 -33.95 2.16
CA ARG A 613 6.26 -34.55 3.43
C ARG A 613 6.13 -33.56 4.60
N LEU A 614 5.03 -32.81 4.60
CA LEU A 614 4.59 -31.88 5.63
C LEU A 614 3.36 -32.41 6.40
N ASP A 615 2.96 -33.63 6.12
CA ASP A 615 2.02 -34.40 6.92
C ASP A 615 2.64 -34.75 8.29
N PRO A 616 1.80 -34.99 9.33
CA PRO A 616 2.28 -35.26 10.69
C PRO A 616 3.25 -36.43 10.80
N GLU A 617 3.01 -37.52 10.08
CA GLU A 617 3.85 -38.72 10.09
C GLU A 617 5.24 -38.44 9.54
N SER A 618 5.33 -37.77 8.37
CA SER A 618 6.60 -37.39 7.75
C SER A 618 7.40 -36.42 8.60
N VAL A 619 6.75 -35.44 9.23
CA VAL A 619 7.40 -34.49 10.12
C VAL A 619 7.90 -35.18 11.39
N ALA A 620 7.11 -36.05 12.01
CA ALA A 620 7.51 -36.82 13.18
C ALA A 620 8.72 -37.73 12.89
N GLU A 621 8.73 -38.41 11.72
CA GLU A 621 9.88 -39.24 11.27
C GLU A 621 11.16 -38.40 11.18
N LYS A 622 11.09 -37.22 10.52
CA LYS A 622 12.23 -36.32 10.35
C LYS A 622 12.78 -35.85 11.71
N ILE A 623 11.89 -35.43 12.62
CA ILE A 623 12.27 -34.98 13.98
C ILE A 623 12.92 -36.13 14.75
N ALA A 624 12.29 -37.31 14.78
CA ALA A 624 12.85 -38.47 15.49
C ALA A 624 14.25 -38.88 14.99
N LYS A 625 14.49 -38.77 13.67
CA LYS A 625 15.79 -39.06 13.07
C LYS A 625 16.88 -38.07 13.46
N ILE A 626 16.55 -36.81 13.72
CA ILE A 626 17.51 -35.77 14.11
C ILE A 626 17.82 -35.81 15.60
N ILE A 627 16.83 -36.17 16.44
CA ILE A 627 16.97 -36.20 17.89
C ILE A 627 17.73 -37.48 18.35
N ARG A 628 17.51 -38.63 17.69
CA ARG A 628 18.24 -39.91 17.95
C ARG A 628 19.65 -39.85 17.39
#